data_ae48bbf5befa03c9fc4f12489e99b766
#
_entry.id   ae48bbf5befa03c9fc4f12489e99b766
#
_cell.length_a   1.000
_cell.length_b   1.000
_cell.length_c   1.000
_cell.angle_alpha   90.00
_cell.angle_beta   90.00
_cell.angle_gamma   90.00
#
_symmetry.space_group_name_H-M   'P 1'
#
loop_
_entity.id
_entity.type
_entity.pdbx_description
1 polymer ?
#
loop_
_entity_poly.entity_id
_entity_poly.type
_entity_poly.pdbx_seq_one_letter_code
_entity_poly.pdbx_strand_id
1 'polypeptide(L)'
;MNLALSSHIGFRYWRARKANAFASFITFFAVSGILLGVAALIIVSSVMNGLEGQLKQRILGAIPQLTVHSDTPFSDWQSQVKTLKTLKGVQGVTPSISTQAMIQSHSNISAIQLYGIFPQFDQALLLTMQRSFNDSFKQLESGKYRVVLGAQLARRLDVEVGERVRLLSGEGVVYSPLGPVPSQRKFVVAGIFEMGSQVDANLAYVHYEDAQRLMRQTPGEIKHLRLYLDDPFNAAKLQPEIVSLFKQQQLDVVTTDWRESYGHLFGAVKMEKNMMSLMLSLIIAVAAFNIVSALVMMVVDKTSDVAVLKTQGLTTGDVMGIFMIQGSLNAVIGLILGLGIGVTLTLNLNELLTLLGISVLGAGQMLPAQLEVQQLGWIVFGTLFITFLATVYPALRAANVQPATALRHE
;
A
#
# COMPACT_ATOMS: atom_id res chain seq x y z
N MET A 1 0.88 23.59 -40.43
CA MET A 1 0.55 24.02 -39.07
C MET A 1 1.72 24.78 -38.50
N ASN A 2 1.59 26.08 -38.29
CA ASN A 2 2.69 26.90 -37.77
C ASN A 2 2.56 26.93 -36.21
N LEU A 3 3.11 25.92 -35.55
CA LEU A 3 3.02 25.73 -34.11
C LEU A 3 3.50 26.93 -33.29
N ALA A 4 4.54 27.64 -33.81
CA ALA A 4 5.06 28.83 -33.14
C ALA A 4 4.05 29.99 -33.13
N LEU A 5 3.37 30.20 -34.27
CA LEU A 5 2.34 31.24 -34.39
C LEU A 5 1.11 30.91 -33.54
N SER A 6 0.64 29.65 -33.61
CA SER A 6 -0.52 29.18 -32.82
C SER A 6 -0.25 29.27 -31.30
N SER A 7 0.98 28.97 -30.85
CA SER A 7 1.36 29.08 -29.42
C SER A 7 1.42 30.54 -28.99
N HIS A 8 1.95 31.44 -29.79
CA HIS A 8 2.01 32.87 -29.47
C HIS A 8 0.60 33.49 -29.34
N ILE A 9 -0.27 33.20 -30.34
CA ILE A 9 -1.66 33.70 -30.32
C ILE A 9 -2.45 33.08 -29.16
N GLY A 10 -2.30 31.76 -28.93
CA GLY A 10 -2.97 31.06 -27.82
C GLY A 10 -2.57 31.62 -26.45
N PHE A 11 -1.29 31.89 -26.23
CA PHE A 11 -0.80 32.53 -25.01
C PHE A 11 -1.31 33.97 -24.85
N ARG A 12 -1.34 34.73 -25.93
CA ARG A 12 -1.87 36.11 -25.93
C ARG A 12 -3.37 36.10 -25.63
N TYR A 13 -4.15 35.22 -26.19
CA TYR A 13 -5.57 35.04 -25.89
C TYR A 13 -5.81 34.65 -24.42
N TRP A 14 -4.96 33.78 -23.90
CA TRP A 14 -5.00 33.43 -22.48
C TRP A 14 -4.74 34.64 -21.57
N ARG A 15 -3.78 35.48 -21.92
CA ARG A 15 -3.44 36.69 -21.13
C ARG A 15 -4.45 37.82 -21.27
N ALA A 16 -5.11 37.98 -22.41
CA ALA A 16 -6.01 39.08 -22.73
C ALA A 16 -7.41 38.98 -22.09
N ARG A 17 -7.65 38.03 -21.18
CA ARG A 17 -8.96 37.73 -20.56
C ARG A 17 -9.63 38.81 -19.73
N LYS A 18 -8.98 39.93 -19.48
CA LYS A 18 -9.51 40.99 -18.59
C LYS A 18 -10.79 41.66 -19.10
N ALA A 19 -11.23 41.38 -20.33
CA ALA A 19 -12.41 42.03 -20.91
C ALA A 19 -13.77 41.43 -20.51
N ASN A 20 -13.83 40.11 -20.19
CA ASN A 20 -15.07 39.43 -19.84
C ASN A 20 -15.02 38.78 -18.45
N ALA A 21 -15.65 39.41 -17.45
CA ALA A 21 -15.69 38.96 -16.07
C ALA A 21 -16.26 37.51 -15.94
N PHE A 22 -17.26 37.17 -16.76
CA PHE A 22 -17.90 35.85 -16.74
C PHE A 22 -16.98 34.73 -17.23
N ALA A 23 -16.27 34.93 -18.34
CA ALA A 23 -15.28 33.98 -18.87
C ALA A 23 -14.11 33.77 -17.89
N SER A 24 -13.69 34.85 -17.20
CA SER A 24 -12.67 34.78 -16.15
C SER A 24 -13.15 33.96 -14.96
N PHE A 25 -14.41 34.14 -14.54
CA PHE A 25 -15.03 33.38 -13.45
C PHE A 25 -15.10 31.88 -13.74
N ILE A 26 -15.62 31.47 -14.89
CA ILE A 26 -15.68 30.03 -15.27
C ILE A 26 -14.29 29.43 -15.35
N THR A 27 -13.31 30.16 -15.89
CA THR A 27 -11.92 29.67 -15.95
C THR A 27 -11.31 29.51 -14.55
N PHE A 28 -11.59 30.42 -13.62
CA PHE A 28 -11.14 30.30 -12.24
C PHE A 28 -11.69 29.02 -11.60
N PHE A 29 -12.95 28.70 -11.77
CA PHE A 29 -13.55 27.45 -11.28
C PHE A 29 -12.94 26.22 -11.93
N ALA A 30 -12.67 26.24 -13.25
CA ALA A 30 -12.04 25.14 -13.94
C ALA A 30 -10.61 24.86 -13.42
N VAL A 31 -9.80 25.92 -13.24
CA VAL A 31 -8.44 25.82 -12.67
C VAL A 31 -8.49 25.35 -11.22
N SER A 32 -9.40 25.91 -10.41
CA SER A 32 -9.60 25.53 -9.01
C SER A 32 -10.05 24.06 -8.88
N GLY A 33 -10.91 23.57 -9.77
CA GLY A 33 -11.33 22.19 -9.79
C GLY A 33 -10.18 21.22 -10.05
N ILE A 34 -9.29 21.52 -11.00
CA ILE A 34 -8.09 20.72 -11.25
C ILE A 34 -7.14 20.79 -10.05
N LEU A 35 -6.90 21.99 -9.52
CA LEU A 35 -6.06 22.20 -8.34
C LEU A 35 -6.52 21.34 -7.18
N LEU A 36 -7.80 21.44 -6.81
CA LEU A 36 -8.37 20.68 -5.69
C LEU A 36 -8.38 19.18 -5.98
N GLY A 37 -8.73 18.77 -7.19
CA GLY A 37 -8.72 17.36 -7.59
C GLY A 37 -7.34 16.73 -7.52
N VAL A 38 -6.32 17.42 -8.05
CA VAL A 38 -4.92 16.96 -8.01
C VAL A 38 -4.39 16.95 -6.58
N ALA A 39 -4.62 18.01 -5.81
CA ALA A 39 -4.17 18.07 -4.42
C ALA A 39 -4.81 16.97 -3.57
N ALA A 40 -6.13 16.76 -3.68
CA ALA A 40 -6.83 15.71 -2.97
C ALA A 40 -6.32 14.31 -3.38
N LEU A 41 -6.06 14.10 -4.67
CA LEU A 41 -5.55 12.81 -5.17
C LEU A 41 -4.15 12.52 -4.62
N ILE A 42 -3.28 13.52 -4.51
CA ILE A 42 -1.95 13.38 -3.93
C ILE A 42 -2.05 13.04 -2.43
N ILE A 43 -2.85 13.80 -1.67
CA ILE A 43 -2.99 13.61 -0.22
C ILE A 43 -3.55 12.21 0.08
N VAL A 44 -4.67 11.86 -0.54
CA VAL A 44 -5.34 10.57 -0.29
C VAL A 44 -4.45 9.40 -0.71
N SER A 45 -3.85 9.48 -1.89
CA SER A 45 -2.94 8.42 -2.35
C SER A 45 -1.73 8.25 -1.45
N SER A 46 -1.15 9.36 -0.96
CA SER A 46 0.02 9.31 -0.08
C SER A 46 -0.32 8.73 1.29
N VAL A 47 -1.50 9.04 1.84
CA VAL A 47 -1.99 8.44 3.09
C VAL A 47 -2.24 6.95 2.90
N MET A 48 -2.88 6.56 1.79
CA MET A 48 -3.11 5.13 1.49
C MET A 48 -1.81 4.35 1.32
N ASN A 49 -0.80 4.93 0.66
CA ASN A 49 0.53 4.30 0.56
C ASN A 49 1.17 4.16 1.94
N GLY A 50 1.06 5.17 2.79
CA GLY A 50 1.56 5.13 4.15
C GLY A 50 0.88 4.07 5.01
N LEU A 51 -0.44 3.95 4.93
CA LEU A 51 -1.22 2.91 5.61
C LEU A 51 -0.87 1.51 5.10
N GLU A 52 -0.76 1.33 3.78
CA GLU A 52 -0.32 0.06 3.16
C GLU A 52 1.09 -0.32 3.64
N GLY A 53 2.02 0.66 3.66
CA GLY A 53 3.38 0.47 4.17
C GLY A 53 3.41 0.08 5.65
N GLN A 54 2.60 0.73 6.50
CA GLN A 54 2.49 0.35 7.92
C GLN A 54 1.89 -1.04 8.10
N LEU A 55 0.82 -1.39 7.37
CA LEU A 55 0.24 -2.73 7.41
C LEU A 55 1.27 -3.78 6.99
N LYS A 56 2.00 -3.52 5.89
CA LYS A 56 3.09 -4.38 5.43
C LYS A 56 4.11 -4.60 6.56
N GLN A 57 4.58 -3.55 7.18
CA GLN A 57 5.61 -3.63 8.22
C GLN A 57 5.11 -4.29 9.50
N ARG A 58 3.89 -3.95 9.95
CA ARG A 58 3.31 -4.46 11.20
C ARG A 58 2.84 -5.91 11.10
N ILE A 59 2.30 -6.33 9.95
CA ILE A 59 1.82 -7.70 9.76
C ILE A 59 2.95 -8.60 9.26
N LEU A 60 3.54 -8.25 8.11
CA LEU A 60 4.54 -9.12 7.46
C LEU A 60 5.88 -9.16 8.18
N GLY A 61 6.12 -8.22 9.12
CA GLY A 61 7.27 -8.28 10.03
C GLY A 61 7.14 -9.36 11.10
N ALA A 62 5.92 -9.68 11.54
CA ALA A 62 5.68 -10.65 12.60
C ALA A 62 5.47 -12.08 12.10
N ILE A 63 4.93 -12.26 10.89
CA ILE A 63 4.57 -13.58 10.34
C ILE A 63 5.62 -14.10 9.36
N PRO A 64 5.64 -15.41 9.07
CA PRO A 64 6.43 -15.96 7.97
C PRO A 64 6.04 -15.34 6.63
N GLN A 65 7.00 -14.79 5.91
CA GLN A 65 6.75 -14.21 4.58
C GLN A 65 6.70 -15.30 3.50
N LEU A 66 7.56 -16.30 3.65
CA LEU A 66 7.59 -17.50 2.84
C LEU A 66 8.08 -18.66 3.71
N THR A 67 7.41 -19.80 3.63
CA THR A 67 7.78 -21.02 4.34
C THR A 67 8.00 -22.13 3.34
N VAL A 68 9.06 -22.88 3.52
CA VAL A 68 9.36 -24.12 2.78
C VAL A 68 9.11 -25.29 3.72
N HIS A 69 8.22 -26.17 3.35
CA HIS A 69 7.88 -27.38 4.09
C HIS A 69 8.30 -28.62 3.33
N SER A 70 8.81 -29.61 4.05
CA SER A 70 9.06 -30.97 3.54
C SER A 70 8.44 -32.00 4.47
N ASP A 71 7.83 -33.02 3.91
CA ASP A 71 7.32 -34.17 4.69
C ASP A 71 8.44 -34.95 5.34
N THR A 72 9.59 -35.03 4.66
CA THR A 72 10.81 -35.65 5.21
C THR A 72 11.66 -34.54 5.89
N PRO A 73 12.18 -34.79 7.11
CA PRO A 73 13.04 -33.85 7.78
C PRO A 73 14.28 -33.49 6.95
N PHE A 74 14.67 -32.24 6.97
CA PHE A 74 15.93 -31.80 6.36
C PHE A 74 17.11 -32.40 7.14
N SER A 75 17.83 -33.34 6.57
CA SER A 75 18.97 -34.01 7.21
C SER A 75 20.13 -33.05 7.51
N ASP A 76 20.35 -32.04 6.63
CA ASP A 76 21.30 -30.95 6.82
C ASP A 76 20.61 -29.60 6.54
N TRP A 77 19.77 -29.18 7.47
CA TRP A 77 19.06 -27.92 7.35
C TRP A 77 19.98 -26.70 7.28
N GLN A 78 21.20 -26.79 7.87
CA GLN A 78 22.17 -25.69 7.87
C GLN A 78 22.72 -25.44 6.47
N SER A 79 22.97 -26.48 5.69
CA SER A 79 23.35 -26.38 4.28
C SER A 79 22.20 -25.80 3.45
N GLN A 80 20.97 -26.22 3.70
CA GLN A 80 19.78 -25.69 3.02
C GLN A 80 19.58 -24.20 3.32
N VAL A 81 19.78 -23.79 4.57
CA VAL A 81 19.74 -22.36 4.96
C VAL A 81 20.80 -21.56 4.19
N LYS A 82 22.03 -22.07 4.06
CA LYS A 82 23.08 -21.38 3.28
C LYS A 82 22.66 -21.25 1.81
N THR A 83 22.15 -22.32 1.21
CA THR A 83 21.73 -22.34 -0.18
C THR A 83 20.57 -21.36 -0.42
N LEU A 84 19.56 -21.34 0.43
CA LEU A 84 18.43 -20.42 0.30
C LEU A 84 18.84 -18.95 0.50
N LYS A 85 19.84 -18.68 1.33
CA LYS A 85 20.39 -17.31 1.51
C LYS A 85 21.13 -16.77 0.28
N THR A 86 21.53 -17.61 -0.67
CA THR A 86 22.15 -17.13 -1.92
C THR A 86 21.13 -16.59 -2.92
N LEU A 87 19.83 -16.88 -2.72
CA LEU A 87 18.78 -16.40 -3.59
C LEU A 87 18.61 -14.88 -3.44
N LYS A 88 18.45 -14.21 -4.57
CA LYS A 88 18.30 -12.75 -4.59
C LYS A 88 17.00 -12.34 -3.90
N GLY A 89 17.10 -11.44 -2.92
CA GLY A 89 15.95 -10.93 -2.18
C GLY A 89 15.66 -11.68 -0.88
N VAL A 90 16.46 -12.71 -0.53
CA VAL A 90 16.36 -13.42 0.75
C VAL A 90 17.30 -12.77 1.76
N GLN A 91 16.77 -12.18 2.82
CA GLN A 91 17.54 -11.56 3.91
C GLN A 91 17.93 -12.56 4.99
N GLY A 92 17.05 -13.50 5.28
CA GLY A 92 17.28 -14.49 6.33
C GLY A 92 16.51 -15.77 6.11
N VAL A 93 17.05 -16.85 6.60
CA VAL A 93 16.39 -18.16 6.61
C VAL A 93 16.62 -18.79 7.96
N THR A 94 15.55 -19.29 8.58
CA THR A 94 15.61 -19.91 9.91
C THR A 94 14.62 -21.06 9.99
N PRO A 95 14.95 -22.13 10.74
CA PRO A 95 13.96 -23.14 11.05
C PRO A 95 12.82 -22.53 11.86
N SER A 96 11.61 -22.89 11.54
CA SER A 96 10.43 -22.49 12.31
C SER A 96 9.41 -23.63 12.35
N ILE A 97 8.59 -23.62 13.35
CA ILE A 97 7.44 -24.51 13.46
C ILE A 97 6.23 -23.68 13.81
N SER A 98 5.09 -23.99 13.25
CA SER A 98 3.86 -23.27 13.57
C SER A 98 2.69 -24.23 13.69
N THR A 99 1.80 -23.93 14.64
CA THR A 99 0.59 -24.70 14.84
C THR A 99 -0.53 -23.80 15.36
N GLN A 100 -1.76 -24.17 15.05
CA GLN A 100 -2.91 -23.59 15.73
C GLN A 100 -3.03 -24.21 17.11
N ALA A 101 -3.09 -23.39 18.11
CA ALA A 101 -3.16 -23.80 19.52
C ALA A 101 -4.23 -22.98 20.27
N MET A 102 -4.59 -23.47 21.43
CA MET A 102 -5.37 -22.69 22.40
C MET A 102 -4.47 -22.31 23.54
N ILE A 103 -4.61 -21.08 24.02
CA ILE A 103 -3.96 -20.59 25.24
C ILE A 103 -5.01 -20.33 26.29
N GLN A 104 -4.76 -20.84 27.48
CA GLN A 104 -5.65 -20.70 28.62
C GLN A 104 -4.92 -20.04 29.78
N SER A 105 -5.50 -18.97 30.32
CA SER A 105 -5.12 -18.36 31.57
C SER A 105 -6.04 -18.86 32.73
N HIS A 106 -5.96 -18.23 33.89
CA HIS A 106 -6.87 -18.47 34.98
C HIS A 106 -8.30 -17.95 34.72
N SER A 107 -8.43 -16.92 33.86
CA SER A 107 -9.70 -16.22 33.58
C SER A 107 -10.27 -16.53 32.21
N ASN A 108 -9.43 -16.68 31.20
CA ASN A 108 -9.85 -16.71 29.79
C ASN A 108 -9.12 -17.78 28.96
N ILE A 109 -9.74 -18.12 27.82
CA ILE A 109 -9.17 -18.99 26.79
C ILE A 109 -9.25 -18.31 25.43
N SER A 110 -8.22 -18.46 24.60
CA SER A 110 -8.17 -17.88 23.25
C SER A 110 -7.50 -18.83 22.27
N ALA A 111 -7.98 -18.83 21.02
CA ALA A 111 -7.28 -19.48 19.92
C ALA A 111 -6.12 -18.61 19.46
N ILE A 112 -4.98 -19.23 19.19
CA ILE A 112 -3.75 -18.56 18.80
C ILE A 112 -3.04 -19.30 17.66
N GLN A 113 -2.23 -18.57 16.92
CA GLN A 113 -1.17 -19.13 16.08
C GLN A 113 0.12 -19.16 16.92
N LEU A 114 0.61 -20.34 17.22
CA LEU A 114 1.83 -20.54 17.99
C LEU A 114 3.00 -20.74 17.03
N TYR A 115 4.07 -19.96 17.20
CA TYR A 115 5.33 -20.11 16.47
C TYR A 115 6.45 -20.59 17.39
N GLY A 116 7.11 -21.67 17.00
CA GLY A 116 8.37 -22.11 17.61
C GLY A 116 9.54 -21.57 16.80
N ILE A 117 10.43 -20.84 17.44
CA ILE A 117 11.59 -20.17 16.82
C ILE A 117 12.89 -20.51 17.55
N PHE A 118 14.01 -20.34 16.84
CA PHE A 118 15.33 -20.32 17.45
C PHE A 118 15.81 -18.87 17.57
N PRO A 119 15.75 -18.22 18.74
CA PRO A 119 16.09 -16.80 18.91
C PRO A 119 17.51 -16.45 18.43
N GLN A 120 18.44 -17.38 18.53
CA GLN A 120 19.83 -17.19 18.10
C GLN A 120 20.02 -17.13 16.58
N PHE A 121 19.11 -17.69 15.79
CA PHE A 121 19.16 -17.68 14.32
C PHE A 121 18.16 -16.71 13.70
N ASP A 122 17.21 -16.21 14.48
CA ASP A 122 16.08 -15.41 14.00
C ASP A 122 16.34 -13.89 14.12
N GLN A 123 17.53 -13.46 13.73
CA GLN A 123 17.95 -12.05 13.83
C GLN A 123 17.03 -11.11 13.04
N ALA A 124 16.51 -11.54 11.89
CA ALA A 124 15.61 -10.73 11.08
C ALA A 124 14.27 -10.45 11.80
N LEU A 125 13.70 -11.47 12.47
CA LEU A 125 12.53 -11.29 13.34
C LEU A 125 12.83 -10.34 14.50
N LEU A 126 13.97 -10.58 15.16
CA LEU A 126 14.40 -9.77 16.29
C LEU A 126 14.62 -8.31 15.90
N LEU A 127 15.21 -8.01 14.74
CA LEU A 127 15.41 -6.65 14.24
C LEU A 127 14.08 -5.95 13.92
N THR A 128 13.13 -6.67 13.34
CA THR A 128 11.79 -6.14 13.08
C THR A 128 11.03 -5.84 14.36
N MET A 129 11.21 -6.69 15.37
CA MET A 129 10.56 -6.57 16.67
C MET A 129 11.35 -5.73 17.68
N GLN A 130 12.62 -5.42 17.47
CA GLN A 130 13.49 -4.68 18.38
C GLN A 130 13.03 -3.25 18.70
N ARG A 131 12.21 -2.65 17.83
CA ARG A 131 11.60 -1.33 18.10
C ARG A 131 10.51 -1.35 19.18
N SER A 132 10.04 -2.52 19.57
CA SER A 132 8.93 -2.67 20.53
C SER A 132 9.28 -3.51 21.77
N PHE A 133 10.49 -4.12 21.83
CA PHE A 133 10.73 -5.14 22.85
C PHE A 133 12.14 -5.16 23.46
N ASN A 134 12.09 -5.19 24.76
CA ASN A 134 13.13 -5.68 25.64
C ASN A 134 13.50 -7.12 25.28
N ASP A 135 14.65 -7.59 25.72
CA ASP A 135 15.29 -8.90 25.55
C ASP A 135 14.40 -10.16 25.80
N SER A 136 13.08 -10.01 25.76
CA SER A 136 12.10 -11.07 26.06
C SER A 136 12.26 -12.31 25.17
N PHE A 137 12.56 -12.10 23.88
CA PHE A 137 12.80 -13.22 22.97
C PHE A 137 14.08 -13.99 23.28
N LYS A 138 15.09 -13.33 23.82
CA LYS A 138 16.34 -13.98 24.27
C LYS A 138 16.11 -14.90 25.45
N GLN A 139 15.03 -14.71 26.18
CA GLN A 139 14.65 -15.56 27.30
C GLN A 139 13.99 -16.86 26.87
N LEU A 140 13.64 -17.03 25.59
CA LEU A 140 13.12 -18.29 25.05
C LEU A 140 14.25 -19.31 24.93
N GLU A 141 14.49 -20.07 25.99
CA GLU A 141 15.48 -21.13 26.08
C GLU A 141 14.79 -22.50 26.04
N SER A 142 15.45 -23.48 25.41
CA SER A 142 14.96 -24.87 25.35
C SER A 142 14.73 -25.45 26.74
N GLY A 143 13.57 -26.09 26.94
CA GLY A 143 13.22 -26.75 28.19
C GLY A 143 12.74 -25.85 29.32
N LYS A 144 12.80 -24.51 29.15
CA LYS A 144 12.29 -23.57 30.15
C LYS A 144 10.78 -23.33 30.06
N TYR A 145 10.15 -23.74 28.95
CA TYR A 145 8.72 -23.56 28.69
C TYR A 145 8.28 -22.11 28.89
N ARG A 146 8.94 -21.20 28.21
CA ARG A 146 8.63 -19.77 28.20
C ARG A 146 7.89 -19.39 26.93
N VAL A 147 6.97 -18.41 27.06
CA VAL A 147 6.17 -17.90 25.95
C VAL A 147 6.22 -16.38 25.93
N VAL A 148 6.30 -15.82 24.72
CA VAL A 148 6.16 -14.38 24.45
C VAL A 148 4.82 -14.16 23.75
N LEU A 149 3.99 -13.28 24.28
CA LEU A 149 2.60 -13.03 23.85
C LEU A 149 2.45 -11.67 23.21
N GLY A 150 1.55 -11.55 22.24
CA GLY A 150 1.13 -10.24 21.73
C GLY A 150 0.35 -9.45 22.80
N ALA A 151 0.52 -8.12 22.79
CA ALA A 151 -0.05 -7.25 23.82
C ALA A 151 -1.58 -7.32 23.91
N GLN A 152 -2.28 -7.43 22.78
CA GLN A 152 -3.73 -7.59 22.77
C GLN A 152 -4.16 -8.96 23.31
N LEU A 153 -3.38 -10.01 23.03
CA LEU A 153 -3.62 -11.35 23.56
C LEU A 153 -3.41 -11.38 25.08
N ALA A 154 -2.31 -10.78 25.58
CA ALA A 154 -2.05 -10.70 27.02
C ALA A 154 -3.17 -9.96 27.77
N ARG A 155 -3.64 -8.82 27.23
CA ARG A 155 -4.79 -8.09 27.79
C ARG A 155 -6.08 -8.92 27.79
N ARG A 156 -6.34 -9.68 26.70
CA ARG A 156 -7.53 -10.55 26.61
C ARG A 156 -7.50 -11.71 27.60
N LEU A 157 -6.31 -12.23 27.86
CA LEU A 157 -6.09 -13.33 28.78
C LEU A 157 -5.97 -12.86 30.23
N ASP A 158 -5.86 -11.55 30.45
CA ASP A 158 -5.62 -10.93 31.75
C ASP A 158 -4.37 -11.53 32.44
N VAL A 159 -3.24 -11.46 31.73
CA VAL A 159 -1.95 -12.02 32.18
C VAL A 159 -0.82 -11.02 32.04
N GLU A 160 0.11 -11.09 33.01
CA GLU A 160 1.33 -10.29 33.06
C GLU A 160 2.59 -11.17 32.90
N VAL A 161 3.74 -10.50 32.73
CA VAL A 161 5.04 -11.18 32.64
C VAL A 161 5.35 -11.89 33.97
N GLY A 162 5.75 -13.17 33.86
CA GLY A 162 6.01 -14.05 35.00
C GLY A 162 4.85 -14.99 35.33
N GLU A 163 3.65 -14.72 34.87
CA GLU A 163 2.49 -15.58 35.09
C GLU A 163 2.50 -16.85 34.24
N ARG A 164 1.69 -17.82 34.65
CA ARG A 164 1.60 -19.13 34.01
C ARG A 164 0.35 -19.23 33.13
N VAL A 165 0.57 -19.66 31.89
CA VAL A 165 -0.51 -19.97 30.93
C VAL A 165 -0.39 -21.44 30.51
N ARG A 166 -1.49 -22.02 30.06
CA ARG A 166 -1.53 -23.37 29.52
C ARG A 166 -1.71 -23.30 28.01
N LEU A 167 -0.79 -23.90 27.28
CA LEU A 167 -0.90 -24.09 25.83
C LEU A 167 -1.45 -25.49 25.53
N LEU A 168 -2.42 -25.54 24.63
CA LEU A 168 -3.06 -26.77 24.15
C LEU A 168 -2.87 -26.82 22.64
N SER A 169 -2.22 -27.86 22.11
CA SER A 169 -2.03 -28.06 20.69
C SER A 169 -3.06 -29.04 20.14
N GLY A 170 -3.61 -28.70 18.96
CA GLY A 170 -4.42 -29.64 18.18
C GLY A 170 -3.59 -30.78 17.55
N GLU A 171 -2.28 -30.60 17.47
CA GLU A 171 -1.35 -31.63 17.03
C GLU A 171 -0.84 -32.44 18.24
N GLY A 172 -0.44 -33.69 17.99
CA GLY A 172 0.02 -34.59 19.06
C GLY A 172 -1.10 -35.05 20.01
N VAL A 173 -2.32 -35.16 19.51
CA VAL A 173 -3.47 -35.68 20.24
C VAL A 173 -3.23 -37.13 20.67
N VAL A 174 -3.54 -37.43 21.93
CA VAL A 174 -3.49 -38.80 22.46
C VAL A 174 -4.91 -39.34 22.57
N TYR A 175 -5.12 -40.50 21.97
CA TYR A 175 -6.40 -41.18 22.10
C TYR A 175 -6.46 -41.93 23.43
N SER A 176 -7.31 -41.47 24.34
CA SER A 176 -7.61 -42.14 25.59
C SER A 176 -8.93 -42.93 25.50
N PRO A 177 -9.21 -43.87 26.39
CA PRO A 177 -10.51 -44.55 26.42
C PRO A 177 -11.72 -43.61 26.56
N LEU A 178 -11.50 -42.37 27.01
CA LEU A 178 -12.53 -41.31 27.16
C LEU A 178 -12.59 -40.37 25.94
N GLY A 179 -11.77 -40.61 24.90
CA GLY A 179 -11.73 -39.81 23.71
C GLY A 179 -10.37 -39.13 23.46
N PRO A 180 -10.27 -38.31 22.37
CA PRO A 180 -9.04 -37.60 22.02
C PRO A 180 -8.70 -36.51 23.03
N VAL A 181 -7.50 -36.54 23.59
CA VAL A 181 -6.99 -35.53 24.53
C VAL A 181 -5.88 -34.73 23.84
N PRO A 182 -6.06 -33.41 23.70
CA PRO A 182 -5.03 -32.55 23.08
C PRO A 182 -3.77 -32.51 23.96
N SER A 183 -2.63 -32.42 23.33
CA SER A 183 -1.38 -32.19 24.04
C SER A 183 -1.39 -30.84 24.73
N GLN A 184 -1.00 -30.79 25.99
CA GLN A 184 -1.03 -29.57 26.80
C GLN A 184 0.20 -29.44 27.69
N ARG A 185 0.68 -28.21 27.85
CA ARG A 185 1.77 -27.86 28.77
C ARG A 185 1.60 -26.46 29.35
N LYS A 186 2.16 -26.28 30.56
CA LYS A 186 2.22 -24.98 31.21
C LYS A 186 3.47 -24.23 30.76
N PHE A 187 3.30 -22.98 30.41
CA PHE A 187 4.36 -22.04 30.02
C PHE A 187 4.34 -20.83 30.93
N VAL A 188 5.49 -20.18 31.09
CA VAL A 188 5.62 -18.92 31.83
C VAL A 188 5.72 -17.79 30.82
N VAL A 189 4.97 -16.72 31.00
CA VAL A 189 5.02 -15.53 30.16
C VAL A 189 6.37 -14.83 30.38
N ALA A 190 7.26 -14.91 29.39
CA ALA A 190 8.59 -14.30 29.43
C ALA A 190 8.58 -12.83 28.99
N GLY A 191 7.57 -12.46 28.20
CA GLY A 191 7.43 -11.09 27.69
C GLY A 191 6.16 -10.91 26.88
N ILE A 192 5.86 -9.65 26.61
CA ILE A 192 4.69 -9.22 25.86
C ILE A 192 5.20 -8.34 24.74
N PHE A 193 4.78 -8.58 23.49
CA PHE A 193 5.16 -7.79 22.31
C PHE A 193 3.99 -6.98 21.77
N GLU A 194 4.26 -5.82 21.15
CA GLU A 194 3.25 -4.95 20.58
C GLU A 194 3.68 -4.46 19.18
N MET A 195 3.02 -4.95 18.14
CA MET A 195 3.20 -4.50 16.75
C MET A 195 2.17 -3.43 16.36
N GLY A 196 1.18 -3.21 17.22
CA GLY A 196 0.08 -2.28 17.00
C GLY A 196 -0.86 -2.74 15.86
N SER A 197 -1.04 -4.05 15.72
CA SER A 197 -1.90 -4.66 14.71
C SER A 197 -2.78 -5.76 15.29
N GLN A 198 -3.81 -6.19 14.56
CA GLN A 198 -4.66 -7.32 14.97
C GLN A 198 -3.88 -8.63 15.14
N VAL A 199 -2.69 -8.71 14.58
CA VAL A 199 -1.79 -9.87 14.72
C VAL A 199 -1.41 -10.08 16.18
N ASP A 200 -1.25 -9.00 16.97
CA ASP A 200 -0.96 -9.06 18.41
C ASP A 200 -2.05 -9.76 19.25
N ALA A 201 -3.24 -9.91 18.67
CA ALA A 201 -4.36 -10.57 19.38
C ALA A 201 -4.29 -12.10 19.32
N ASN A 202 -3.53 -12.66 18.37
CA ASN A 202 -3.59 -14.08 18.05
C ASN A 202 -2.22 -14.76 17.93
N LEU A 203 -1.11 -14.04 18.16
CA LEU A 203 0.24 -14.61 18.03
C LEU A 203 0.89 -14.87 19.38
N ALA A 204 1.60 -16.01 19.46
CA ALA A 204 2.49 -16.35 20.56
C ALA A 204 3.75 -17.04 20.02
N TYR A 205 4.88 -16.79 20.68
CA TYR A 205 6.17 -17.36 20.35
C TYR A 205 6.74 -18.18 21.49
N VAL A 206 7.30 -19.34 21.17
CA VAL A 206 8.00 -20.22 22.12
C VAL A 206 9.33 -20.68 21.52
N HIS A 207 10.19 -21.29 22.31
CA HIS A 207 11.37 -21.95 21.78
C HIS A 207 10.99 -23.12 20.84
N TYR A 208 11.70 -23.29 19.73
CA TYR A 208 11.42 -24.32 18.72
C TYR A 208 11.23 -25.71 19.32
N GLU A 209 12.19 -26.16 20.15
CA GLU A 209 12.13 -27.48 20.78
C GLU A 209 10.96 -27.62 21.78
N ASP A 210 10.57 -26.54 22.46
CA ASP A 210 9.44 -26.58 23.37
C ASP A 210 8.12 -26.68 22.60
N ALA A 211 8.04 -26.07 21.41
CA ALA A 211 6.94 -26.29 20.47
C ALA A 211 6.88 -27.76 20.00
N GLN A 212 8.03 -28.35 19.58
CA GLN A 212 8.08 -29.77 19.23
C GLN A 212 7.61 -30.68 20.35
N ARG A 213 8.05 -30.42 21.60
CA ARG A 213 7.61 -31.17 22.78
C ARG A 213 6.11 -31.02 23.04
N LEU A 214 5.55 -29.82 22.82
CA LEU A 214 4.11 -29.59 22.93
C LEU A 214 3.34 -30.35 21.85
N MET A 215 3.85 -30.37 20.60
CA MET A 215 3.22 -31.07 19.48
C MET A 215 3.53 -32.56 19.42
N ARG A 216 4.35 -33.05 20.38
CA ARG A 216 4.85 -34.46 20.43
C ARG A 216 5.55 -34.91 19.15
N GLN A 217 6.25 -33.98 18.50
CA GLN A 217 7.11 -34.29 17.36
C GLN A 217 8.47 -34.77 17.83
N THR A 218 9.18 -35.46 16.94
CA THR A 218 10.54 -35.96 17.23
C THR A 218 11.49 -34.79 17.45
N PRO A 219 12.22 -34.75 18.58
CA PRO A 219 13.17 -33.71 18.85
C PRO A 219 14.29 -33.63 17.80
N GLY A 220 14.62 -32.41 17.36
CA GLY A 220 15.69 -32.17 16.40
C GLY A 220 15.32 -32.33 14.91
N GLU A 221 14.16 -32.84 14.58
CA GLU A 221 13.67 -32.87 13.21
C GLU A 221 13.21 -31.48 12.76
N ILE A 222 13.76 -31.01 11.64
CA ILE A 222 13.37 -29.72 11.03
C ILE A 222 12.68 -30.00 9.70
N LYS A 223 11.41 -29.64 9.61
CA LYS A 223 10.57 -29.84 8.42
C LYS A 223 10.15 -28.53 7.76
N HIS A 224 10.31 -27.41 8.44
CA HIS A 224 9.89 -26.10 7.95
C HIS A 224 11.06 -25.12 8.06
N LEU A 225 11.32 -24.41 6.96
CA LEU A 225 12.24 -23.30 6.89
C LEU A 225 11.46 -22.02 6.58
N ARG A 226 11.61 -21.02 7.42
CA ARG A 226 11.01 -19.70 7.27
C ARG A 226 12.00 -18.77 6.59
N LEU A 227 11.56 -18.05 5.57
CA LEU A 227 12.36 -17.07 4.86
C LEU A 227 11.87 -15.66 5.16
N TYR A 228 12.83 -14.77 5.36
CA TYR A 228 12.62 -13.33 5.45
C TYR A 228 13.12 -12.71 4.15
N LEU A 229 12.27 -11.90 3.53
CA LEU A 229 12.53 -11.27 2.24
C LEU A 229 12.74 -9.77 2.43
N ASP A 230 13.52 -9.16 1.55
CA ASP A 230 13.63 -7.70 1.45
C ASP A 230 12.29 -7.07 1.04
N ASP A 231 11.58 -7.72 0.09
CA ASP A 231 10.22 -7.38 -0.25
C ASP A 231 9.30 -8.62 -0.19
N PRO A 232 8.40 -8.70 0.82
CA PRO A 232 7.46 -9.81 0.99
C PRO A 232 6.57 -10.08 -0.23
N PHE A 233 6.31 -9.07 -1.07
CA PHE A 233 5.50 -9.24 -2.28
C PHE A 233 6.20 -10.05 -3.38
N ASN A 234 7.53 -10.21 -3.29
CA ASN A 234 8.28 -11.07 -4.20
C ASN A 234 8.22 -12.57 -3.82
N ALA A 235 7.57 -12.95 -2.72
CA ALA A 235 7.41 -14.34 -2.31
C ALA A 235 6.90 -15.24 -3.44
N ALA A 236 5.88 -14.79 -4.18
CA ALA A 236 5.33 -15.54 -5.31
C ALA A 236 6.32 -15.84 -6.44
N LYS A 237 7.28 -14.94 -6.67
CA LYS A 237 8.29 -15.13 -7.72
C LYS A 237 9.37 -16.10 -7.29
N LEU A 238 9.65 -16.15 -5.98
CA LEU A 238 10.66 -17.04 -5.41
C LEU A 238 10.16 -18.49 -5.23
N GLN A 239 8.87 -18.71 -5.06
CA GLN A 239 8.29 -20.07 -4.89
C GLN A 239 8.75 -21.06 -5.96
N PRO A 240 8.57 -20.80 -7.28
CA PRO A 240 8.97 -21.74 -8.31
C PRO A 240 10.50 -21.97 -8.36
N GLU A 241 11.29 -20.94 -8.05
CA GLU A 241 12.75 -21.03 -8.01
C GLU A 241 13.20 -21.94 -6.86
N ILE A 242 12.62 -21.79 -5.68
CA ILE A 242 12.89 -22.64 -4.52
C ILE A 242 12.47 -24.08 -4.79
N VAL A 243 11.27 -24.31 -5.32
CA VAL A 243 10.80 -25.67 -5.64
C VAL A 243 11.74 -26.33 -6.66
N SER A 244 12.17 -25.62 -7.70
CA SER A 244 13.10 -26.15 -8.69
C SER A 244 14.47 -26.52 -8.10
N LEU A 245 14.97 -25.70 -7.17
CA LEU A 245 16.24 -25.92 -6.48
C LEU A 245 16.20 -27.17 -5.61
N PHE A 246 15.14 -27.38 -4.83
CA PHE A 246 15.01 -28.58 -4.00
C PHE A 246 14.72 -29.85 -4.83
N LYS A 247 14.00 -29.71 -5.94
CA LYS A 247 13.77 -30.81 -6.88
C LYS A 247 15.08 -31.36 -7.49
N GLN A 248 16.06 -30.47 -7.76
CA GLN A 248 17.40 -30.88 -8.19
C GLN A 248 18.13 -31.72 -7.13
N GLN A 249 17.82 -31.48 -5.85
CA GLN A 249 18.36 -32.23 -4.72
C GLN A 249 17.53 -33.49 -4.35
N GLN A 250 16.56 -33.86 -5.17
CA GLN A 250 15.62 -34.95 -4.93
C GLN A 250 14.80 -34.82 -3.64
N LEU A 251 14.59 -33.60 -3.20
CA LEU A 251 13.74 -33.25 -2.05
C LEU A 251 12.43 -32.69 -2.57
N ASP A 252 11.33 -33.26 -2.14
CA ASP A 252 10.01 -32.76 -2.44
C ASP A 252 9.62 -31.73 -1.37
N VAL A 253 9.35 -30.49 -1.80
CA VAL A 253 9.01 -29.39 -0.90
C VAL A 253 7.76 -28.67 -1.37
N VAL A 254 6.96 -28.25 -0.41
CA VAL A 254 5.82 -27.38 -0.60
C VAL A 254 6.17 -25.99 -0.08
N THR A 255 5.84 -24.97 -0.83
CA THR A 255 6.07 -23.57 -0.43
C THR A 255 4.75 -22.89 -0.15
N THR A 256 4.66 -22.23 1.01
CA THR A 256 3.50 -21.50 1.47
C THR A 256 3.91 -20.04 1.72
N ASP A 257 3.17 -19.08 1.21
CA ASP A 257 3.47 -17.69 1.47
C ASP A 257 2.39 -16.99 2.34
N TRP A 258 2.70 -15.80 2.80
CA TRP A 258 1.84 -15.00 3.65
C TRP A 258 0.44 -14.72 3.06
N ARG A 259 0.27 -14.81 1.73
CA ARG A 259 -1.00 -14.53 1.06
C ARG A 259 -2.06 -15.58 1.35
N GLU A 260 -1.68 -16.80 1.69
CA GLU A 260 -2.66 -17.82 2.06
C GLU A 260 -3.45 -17.43 3.32
N SER A 261 -2.79 -16.79 4.27
CA SER A 261 -3.43 -16.39 5.53
C SER A 261 -3.92 -14.93 5.53
N TYR A 262 -3.21 -14.03 4.86
CA TYR A 262 -3.45 -12.58 4.94
C TYR A 262 -3.71 -11.91 3.59
N GLY A 263 -3.71 -12.67 2.50
CA GLY A 263 -3.90 -12.13 1.14
C GLY A 263 -5.22 -11.40 0.95
N HIS A 264 -6.29 -11.86 1.60
CA HIS A 264 -7.61 -11.20 1.55
C HIS A 264 -7.57 -9.79 2.14
N LEU A 265 -6.80 -9.56 3.20
CA LEU A 265 -6.66 -8.24 3.83
C LEU A 265 -5.96 -7.26 2.87
N PHE A 266 -4.82 -7.67 2.29
CA PHE A 266 -4.09 -6.83 1.33
C PHE A 266 -4.88 -6.65 0.03
N GLY A 267 -5.65 -7.66 -0.38
CA GLY A 267 -6.59 -7.56 -1.49
C GLY A 267 -7.67 -6.49 -1.25
N ALA A 268 -8.23 -6.43 -0.05
CA ALA A 268 -9.21 -5.43 0.34
C ALA A 268 -8.62 -4.01 0.32
N VAL A 269 -7.42 -3.82 0.88
CA VAL A 269 -6.70 -2.52 0.86
C VAL A 269 -6.40 -2.08 -0.57
N LYS A 270 -5.96 -3.00 -1.44
CA LYS A 270 -5.72 -2.69 -2.85
C LYS A 270 -7.01 -2.31 -3.59
N MET A 271 -8.11 -3.02 -3.30
CA MET A 271 -9.43 -2.69 -3.88
C MET A 271 -9.90 -1.32 -3.43
N GLU A 272 -9.78 -0.99 -2.14
CA GLU A 272 -10.10 0.32 -1.58
C GLU A 272 -9.29 1.43 -2.25
N LYS A 273 -7.97 1.25 -2.39
CA LYS A 273 -7.07 2.20 -3.08
C LYS A 273 -7.49 2.43 -4.53
N ASN A 274 -7.86 1.37 -5.24
CA ASN A 274 -8.33 1.48 -6.63
C ASN A 274 -9.67 2.23 -6.71
N MET A 275 -10.62 1.95 -5.81
CA MET A 275 -11.90 2.65 -5.75
C MET A 275 -11.73 4.14 -5.43
N MET A 276 -10.89 4.47 -4.44
CA MET A 276 -10.54 5.86 -4.11
C MET A 276 -9.90 6.59 -5.29
N SER A 277 -8.94 5.95 -5.98
CA SER A 277 -8.31 6.51 -7.17
C SER A 277 -9.31 6.75 -8.30
N LEU A 278 -10.27 5.85 -8.49
CA LEU A 278 -11.33 6.00 -9.47
C LEU A 278 -12.27 7.17 -9.10
N MET A 279 -12.69 7.28 -7.84
CA MET A 279 -13.54 8.38 -7.37
C MET A 279 -12.84 9.73 -7.54
N LEU A 280 -11.56 9.81 -7.21
CA LEU A 280 -10.78 11.05 -7.33
C LEU A 280 -10.50 11.40 -8.80
N SER A 281 -10.30 10.40 -9.68
CA SER A 281 -10.17 10.63 -11.12
C SER A 281 -11.46 11.19 -11.73
N LEU A 282 -12.62 10.82 -11.18
CA LEU A 282 -13.91 11.38 -11.59
C LEU A 282 -14.00 12.89 -11.27
N ILE A 283 -13.44 13.33 -10.13
CA ILE A 283 -13.35 14.76 -9.79
C ILE A 283 -12.54 15.52 -10.85
N ILE A 284 -11.41 14.94 -11.28
CA ILE A 284 -10.60 15.52 -12.36
C ILE A 284 -11.37 15.55 -13.67
N ALA A 285 -12.15 14.50 -13.97
CA ALA A 285 -12.99 14.47 -15.18
C ALA A 285 -14.07 15.57 -15.15
N VAL A 286 -14.70 15.81 -13.99
CA VAL A 286 -15.67 16.92 -13.81
C VAL A 286 -14.99 18.27 -14.01
N ALA A 287 -13.78 18.44 -13.46
CA ALA A 287 -13.00 19.67 -13.66
C ALA A 287 -12.61 19.88 -15.14
N ALA A 288 -12.25 18.79 -15.83
CA ALA A 288 -12.00 18.82 -17.28
C ALA A 288 -13.25 19.19 -18.08
N PHE A 289 -14.43 18.71 -17.69
CA PHE A 289 -15.70 19.11 -18.30
C PHE A 289 -15.99 20.61 -18.12
N ASN A 290 -15.64 21.19 -16.97
CA ASN A 290 -15.71 22.63 -16.76
C ASN A 290 -14.78 23.41 -17.71
N ILE A 291 -13.62 22.86 -18.06
CA ILE A 291 -12.73 23.43 -19.09
C ILE A 291 -13.41 23.41 -20.47
N VAL A 292 -14.08 22.30 -20.81
CA VAL A 292 -14.84 22.22 -22.09
C VAL A 292 -15.86 23.36 -22.14
N SER A 293 -16.65 23.55 -21.09
CA SER A 293 -17.69 24.60 -21.02
C SER A 293 -17.06 26.00 -21.15
N ALA A 294 -15.96 26.25 -20.43
CA ALA A 294 -15.25 27.53 -20.52
C ALA A 294 -14.71 27.80 -21.91
N LEU A 295 -14.11 26.79 -22.57
CA LEU A 295 -13.56 26.93 -23.90
C LEU A 295 -14.66 27.08 -24.97
N VAL A 296 -15.76 26.34 -24.88
CA VAL A 296 -16.90 26.50 -25.82
C VAL A 296 -17.43 27.91 -25.78
N MET A 297 -17.63 28.48 -24.58
CA MET A 297 -18.07 29.85 -24.44
C MET A 297 -17.09 30.87 -25.03
N MET A 298 -15.81 30.64 -24.75
CA MET A 298 -14.76 31.51 -25.28
C MET A 298 -14.66 31.44 -26.82
N VAL A 299 -14.90 30.26 -27.42
CA VAL A 299 -14.99 30.10 -28.86
C VAL A 299 -16.13 30.94 -29.43
N VAL A 300 -17.28 30.96 -28.76
CA VAL A 300 -18.44 31.77 -29.17
C VAL A 300 -18.09 33.27 -29.11
N ASP A 301 -17.49 33.71 -28.00
CA ASP A 301 -17.09 35.13 -27.83
C ASP A 301 -16.00 35.56 -28.84
N LYS A 302 -15.20 34.64 -29.34
CA LYS A 302 -14.08 34.90 -30.24
C LYS A 302 -14.36 34.48 -31.69
N THR A 303 -15.61 34.22 -32.03
CA THR A 303 -16.00 33.76 -33.40
C THR A 303 -15.61 34.78 -34.46
N SER A 304 -15.81 36.09 -34.24
CA SER A 304 -15.41 37.15 -35.15
C SER A 304 -13.90 37.24 -35.33
N ASP A 305 -13.12 37.22 -34.22
CA ASP A 305 -11.66 37.22 -34.25
C ASP A 305 -11.14 36.00 -35.06
N VAL A 306 -11.73 34.82 -34.88
CA VAL A 306 -11.38 33.59 -35.62
C VAL A 306 -11.72 33.73 -37.09
N ALA A 307 -12.85 34.32 -37.45
CA ALA A 307 -13.23 34.58 -38.82
C ALA A 307 -12.19 35.49 -39.53
N VAL A 308 -11.79 36.57 -38.89
CA VAL A 308 -10.73 37.50 -39.43
C VAL A 308 -9.41 36.77 -39.60
N LEU A 309 -8.96 35.97 -38.59
CA LEU A 309 -7.72 35.20 -38.69
C LEU A 309 -7.74 34.20 -39.87
N LYS A 310 -8.88 33.58 -40.14
CA LYS A 310 -9.07 32.65 -41.28
C LYS A 310 -9.02 33.38 -42.64
N THR A 311 -9.58 34.58 -42.71
CA THR A 311 -9.46 35.41 -43.93
C THR A 311 -8.03 35.88 -44.19
N GLN A 312 -7.21 35.99 -43.15
CA GLN A 312 -5.76 36.27 -43.25
C GLN A 312 -4.93 35.04 -43.58
N GLY A 313 -5.54 33.86 -43.77
CA GLY A 313 -4.85 32.65 -44.23
C GLY A 313 -4.51 31.65 -43.16
N LEU A 314 -5.00 31.79 -41.90
CA LEU A 314 -4.84 30.73 -40.94
C LEU A 314 -5.66 29.48 -41.30
N THR A 315 -4.99 28.33 -41.22
CA THR A 315 -5.63 27.05 -41.47
C THR A 315 -6.51 26.59 -40.30
N THR A 316 -7.44 25.69 -40.59
CA THR A 316 -8.28 25.05 -39.57
C THR A 316 -7.45 24.40 -38.45
N GLY A 317 -6.31 23.80 -38.79
CA GLY A 317 -5.36 23.22 -37.82
C GLY A 317 -4.65 24.25 -36.96
N ASP A 318 -4.37 25.46 -37.47
CA ASP A 318 -3.77 26.53 -36.66
C ASP A 318 -4.75 27.08 -35.64
N VAL A 319 -6.02 27.28 -36.05
CA VAL A 319 -7.10 27.69 -35.13
C VAL A 319 -7.33 26.64 -34.02
N MET A 320 -7.39 25.37 -34.41
CA MET A 320 -7.49 24.26 -33.44
C MET A 320 -6.34 24.30 -32.44
N GLY A 321 -5.09 24.50 -32.94
CA GLY A 321 -3.90 24.62 -32.07
C GLY A 321 -3.98 25.77 -31.07
N ILE A 322 -4.49 26.94 -31.47
CA ILE A 322 -4.66 28.11 -30.59
C ILE A 322 -5.54 27.76 -29.37
N PHE A 323 -6.72 27.16 -29.60
CA PHE A 323 -7.64 26.82 -28.52
C PHE A 323 -7.17 25.63 -27.68
N MET A 324 -6.50 24.65 -28.30
CA MET A 324 -5.89 23.54 -27.54
C MET A 324 -4.80 24.04 -26.58
N ILE A 325 -3.92 24.93 -27.03
CA ILE A 325 -2.86 25.53 -26.20
C ILE A 325 -3.49 26.33 -25.06
N GLN A 326 -4.50 27.11 -25.35
CA GLN A 326 -5.19 27.94 -24.36
C GLN A 326 -5.87 27.10 -23.29
N GLY A 327 -6.54 26.00 -23.64
CA GLY A 327 -7.16 25.07 -22.70
C GLY A 327 -6.10 24.32 -21.86
N SER A 328 -5.03 23.86 -22.52
CA SER A 328 -3.92 23.18 -21.85
C SER A 328 -3.19 24.06 -20.84
N LEU A 329 -3.04 25.37 -21.10
CA LEU A 329 -2.43 26.31 -20.15
C LEU A 329 -3.19 26.38 -18.82
N ASN A 330 -4.53 26.35 -18.86
CA ASN A 330 -5.34 26.31 -17.63
C ASN A 330 -5.12 25.03 -16.83
N ALA A 331 -5.06 23.91 -17.56
CA ALA A 331 -4.79 22.60 -16.95
C ALA A 331 -3.39 22.56 -16.31
N VAL A 332 -2.38 23.08 -17.02
CA VAL A 332 -1.00 23.13 -16.50
C VAL A 332 -0.91 23.99 -15.23
N ILE A 333 -1.58 25.15 -15.19
CA ILE A 333 -1.59 26.01 -14.01
C ILE A 333 -2.29 25.32 -12.84
N GLY A 334 -3.48 24.75 -13.08
CA GLY A 334 -4.20 23.99 -12.05
C GLY A 334 -3.37 22.80 -11.52
N LEU A 335 -2.68 22.10 -12.42
CA LEU A 335 -1.80 20.99 -12.10
C LEU A 335 -0.59 21.44 -11.25
N ILE A 336 0.13 22.50 -11.65
CA ILE A 336 1.30 22.99 -10.92
C ILE A 336 0.90 23.44 -9.51
N LEU A 337 -0.20 24.21 -9.41
CA LEU A 337 -0.71 24.66 -8.12
C LEU A 337 -1.21 23.49 -7.27
N GLY A 338 -1.92 22.53 -7.89
CA GLY A 338 -2.41 21.31 -7.23
C GLY A 338 -1.28 20.42 -6.72
N LEU A 339 -0.20 20.25 -7.50
CA LEU A 339 1.02 19.57 -7.08
C LEU A 339 1.68 20.29 -5.91
N GLY A 340 1.90 21.61 -6.02
CA GLY A 340 2.53 22.40 -4.96
C GLY A 340 1.76 22.30 -3.65
N ILE A 341 0.46 22.54 -3.68
CA ILE A 341 -0.42 22.47 -2.49
C ILE A 341 -0.52 21.03 -1.98
N GLY A 342 -0.74 20.04 -2.87
CA GLY A 342 -0.89 18.65 -2.50
C GLY A 342 0.35 18.09 -1.81
N VAL A 343 1.55 18.33 -2.36
CA VAL A 343 2.81 17.90 -1.77
C VAL A 343 3.06 18.61 -0.44
N THR A 344 2.89 19.93 -0.39
CA THR A 344 3.13 20.71 0.84
C THR A 344 2.19 20.28 1.97
N LEU A 345 0.90 20.09 1.67
CA LEU A 345 -0.07 19.62 2.66
C LEU A 345 0.23 18.16 3.10
N THR A 346 0.67 17.31 2.20
CA THR A 346 1.04 15.93 2.55
C THR A 346 2.25 15.90 3.48
N LEU A 347 3.28 16.69 3.23
CA LEU A 347 4.47 16.76 4.07
C LEU A 347 4.20 17.30 5.47
N ASN A 348 3.27 18.27 5.59
CA ASN A 348 2.91 18.89 6.87
C ASN A 348 1.56 18.38 7.42
N LEU A 349 1.08 17.21 6.93
CA LEU A 349 -0.26 16.70 7.22
C LEU A 349 -0.49 16.54 8.73
N ASN A 350 0.45 15.95 9.43
CA ASN A 350 0.33 15.70 10.86
C ASN A 350 0.36 17.00 11.71
N GLU A 351 1.17 17.97 11.31
CA GLU A 351 1.21 19.28 11.96
C GLU A 351 -0.12 20.01 11.78
N LEU A 352 -0.67 19.98 10.57
CA LEU A 352 -1.96 20.59 10.26
C LEU A 352 -3.10 19.93 11.05
N LEU A 353 -3.13 18.59 11.12
CA LEU A 353 -4.14 17.86 11.88
C LEU A 353 -4.06 18.15 13.38
N THR A 354 -2.83 18.23 13.93
CA THR A 354 -2.62 18.62 15.33
C THR A 354 -3.09 20.05 15.62
N LEU A 355 -2.85 20.96 14.70
CA LEU A 355 -3.29 22.37 14.83
C LEU A 355 -4.82 22.48 14.78
N LEU A 356 -5.49 21.64 13.99
CA LEU A 356 -6.94 21.56 13.92
C LEU A 356 -7.57 20.76 15.06
N GLY A 357 -6.76 20.13 15.94
CA GLY A 357 -7.26 19.28 17.02
C GLY A 357 -7.91 17.97 16.56
N ILE A 358 -7.63 17.53 15.33
CA ILE A 358 -8.22 16.32 14.72
C ILE A 358 -7.25 15.15 14.90
N SER A 359 -7.64 14.13 15.66
CA SER A 359 -6.92 12.86 15.74
C SER A 359 -7.69 11.78 14.97
N VAL A 360 -7.18 11.37 13.81
CA VAL A 360 -7.85 10.39 12.92
C VAL A 360 -7.65 8.95 13.39
N LEU A 361 -6.47 8.61 13.92
CA LEU A 361 -6.11 7.24 14.34
C LEU A 361 -6.14 7.04 15.87
N GLY A 362 -6.64 8.03 16.63
CA GLY A 362 -6.59 8.03 18.10
C GLY A 362 -5.50 8.93 18.66
N ALA A 363 -5.59 9.25 19.97
CA ALA A 363 -4.72 10.21 20.63
C ALA A 363 -3.23 9.80 20.50
N GLY A 364 -2.42 10.66 19.87
CA GLY A 364 -0.97 10.50 19.74
C GLY A 364 -0.48 9.66 18.57
N GLN A 365 -1.36 9.11 17.71
CA GLN A 365 -0.92 8.41 16.51
C GLN A 365 -0.87 9.33 15.29
N MET A 366 0.31 9.38 14.64
CA MET A 366 0.50 10.15 13.41
C MET A 366 -0.05 9.37 12.21
N LEU A 367 -0.73 10.07 11.29
CA LEU A 367 -1.13 9.51 10.01
C LEU A 367 0.11 9.24 9.16
N PRO A 368 0.33 7.99 8.74
CA PRO A 368 1.44 7.69 7.84
C PRO A 368 1.10 8.23 6.45
N ALA A 369 1.92 9.12 5.92
CA ALA A 369 1.82 9.59 4.55
C ALA A 369 3.14 9.32 3.84
N GLN A 370 3.11 8.59 2.73
CA GLN A 370 4.28 8.27 1.91
C GLN A 370 4.05 8.76 0.48
N LEU A 371 4.89 9.72 0.05
CA LEU A 371 4.90 10.22 -1.32
C LEU A 371 5.70 9.28 -2.20
N GLU A 372 5.07 8.71 -3.21
CA GLU A 372 5.73 7.92 -4.26
C GLU A 372 5.89 8.76 -5.52
N VAL A 373 7.13 8.95 -5.97
CA VAL A 373 7.45 9.74 -7.17
C VAL A 373 6.79 9.14 -8.42
N GLN A 374 6.76 7.80 -8.52
CA GLN A 374 6.12 7.11 -9.64
C GLN A 374 4.62 7.41 -9.70
N GLN A 375 3.95 7.45 -8.56
CA GLN A 375 2.52 7.77 -8.47
C GLN A 375 2.24 9.22 -8.83
N LEU A 376 3.07 10.17 -8.36
CA LEU A 376 3.00 11.57 -8.80
C LEU A 376 3.12 11.69 -10.31
N GLY A 377 4.02 10.93 -10.94
CA GLY A 377 4.14 10.86 -12.40
C GLY A 377 2.85 10.41 -13.09
N TRP A 378 2.19 9.37 -12.57
CA TRP A 378 0.90 8.90 -13.10
C TRP A 378 -0.22 9.92 -12.93
N ILE A 379 -0.27 10.65 -11.81
CA ILE A 379 -1.25 11.73 -11.56
C ILE A 379 -1.06 12.85 -12.57
N VAL A 380 0.18 13.29 -12.78
CA VAL A 380 0.52 14.35 -13.75
C VAL A 380 0.12 13.93 -15.16
N PHE A 381 0.56 12.74 -15.60
CA PHE A 381 0.24 12.22 -16.92
C PHE A 381 -1.26 12.07 -17.13
N GLY A 382 -1.97 11.44 -16.18
CA GLY A 382 -3.40 11.22 -16.26
C GLY A 382 -4.20 12.53 -16.32
N THR A 383 -3.84 13.51 -15.49
CA THR A 383 -4.48 14.83 -15.49
C THR A 383 -4.26 15.55 -16.83
N LEU A 384 -3.03 15.58 -17.35
CA LEU A 384 -2.73 16.18 -18.64
C LEU A 384 -3.45 15.48 -19.78
N PHE A 385 -3.51 14.16 -19.76
CA PHE A 385 -4.17 13.35 -20.78
C PHE A 385 -5.69 13.61 -20.81
N ILE A 386 -6.35 13.57 -19.66
CA ILE A 386 -7.80 13.82 -19.55
C ILE A 386 -8.13 15.26 -19.99
N THR A 387 -7.34 16.24 -19.55
CA THR A 387 -7.57 17.63 -19.88
C THR A 387 -7.27 17.92 -21.37
N PHE A 388 -6.26 17.29 -21.93
CA PHE A 388 -5.99 17.38 -23.36
C PHE A 388 -7.14 16.83 -24.20
N LEU A 389 -7.68 15.65 -23.85
CA LEU A 389 -8.84 15.09 -24.53
C LEU A 389 -10.06 16.01 -24.43
N ALA A 390 -10.28 16.61 -23.25
CA ALA A 390 -11.36 17.54 -23.02
C ALA A 390 -11.28 18.79 -23.91
N THR A 391 -10.05 19.26 -24.23
CA THR A 391 -9.87 20.46 -25.06
C THR A 391 -10.07 20.21 -26.56
N VAL A 392 -10.03 18.96 -27.03
CA VAL A 392 -10.18 18.60 -28.44
C VAL A 392 -11.54 19.02 -29.00
N TYR A 393 -12.63 18.73 -28.28
CA TYR A 393 -13.98 19.04 -28.76
C TYR A 393 -14.22 20.54 -28.98
N PRO A 394 -13.96 21.44 -28.02
CA PRO A 394 -14.08 22.89 -28.23
C PRO A 394 -13.17 23.42 -29.33
N ALA A 395 -11.95 22.91 -29.42
CA ALA A 395 -10.98 23.31 -30.42
C ALA A 395 -11.44 22.93 -31.85
N LEU A 396 -12.02 21.74 -32.03
CA LEU A 396 -12.64 21.35 -33.31
C LEU A 396 -13.83 22.24 -33.67
N ARG A 397 -14.66 22.62 -32.68
CA ARG A 397 -15.78 23.52 -32.91
C ARG A 397 -15.30 24.91 -33.35
N ALA A 398 -14.25 25.45 -32.72
CA ALA A 398 -13.62 26.69 -33.14
C ALA A 398 -13.05 26.63 -34.57
N ALA A 399 -12.42 25.51 -34.88
CA ALA A 399 -11.80 25.25 -36.17
C ALA A 399 -12.84 25.20 -37.33
N ASN A 400 -14.07 24.83 -37.09
CA ASN A 400 -15.14 24.71 -38.08
C ASN A 400 -15.96 26.02 -38.28
N VAL A 401 -15.60 27.13 -37.65
CA VAL A 401 -16.24 28.44 -37.89
C VAL A 401 -16.05 28.86 -39.32
N GLN A 402 -17.18 29.17 -40.02
CA GLN A 402 -17.19 29.68 -41.37
C GLN A 402 -17.10 31.21 -41.38
N PRO A 403 -16.07 31.81 -42.02
CA PRO A 403 -15.87 33.26 -42.01
C PRO A 403 -17.05 34.05 -42.61
N ALA A 404 -17.67 33.52 -43.66
CA ALA A 404 -18.78 34.20 -44.36
C ALA A 404 -20.04 34.37 -43.47
N THR A 405 -20.34 33.36 -42.64
CA THR A 405 -21.50 33.41 -41.70
C THR A 405 -21.21 34.24 -40.47
N ALA A 406 -19.97 34.19 -39.96
CA ALA A 406 -19.59 34.93 -38.75
C ALA A 406 -19.52 36.43 -38.97
N LEU A 407 -19.06 36.89 -40.15
CA LEU A 407 -18.92 38.31 -40.46
C LEU A 407 -20.25 38.97 -40.96
N ARG A 408 -21.28 38.15 -41.27
CA ARG A 408 -22.60 38.65 -41.76
C ARG A 408 -23.54 39.02 -40.60
N HIS A 409 -23.28 38.55 -39.41
CA HIS A 409 -24.11 38.73 -38.21
C HIS A 409 -23.58 39.81 -37.23
N GLU A 410 -22.55 40.60 -37.63
CA GLU A 410 -22.22 41.86 -37.04
C GLU A 410 -22.99 42.98 -37.80
#